data_3c0b30e49468cf2626990a3ec81699da
#
_entry.id   3c0b30e49468cf2626990a3ec81699da
#
_cell.length_a   1.000
_cell.length_b   1.000
_cell.length_c   1.000
_cell.angle_alpha   90.00
_cell.angle_beta   90.00
_cell.angle_gamma   90.00
#
_symmetry.space_group_name_H-M   'P 1'
#
loop_
_entity.id
_entity.type
_entity.pdbx_description
1 polymer ?
#
loop_
_entity_poly.entity_id
_entity_poly.type
_entity_poly.pdbx_seq_one_letter_code
_entity_poly.pdbx_strand_id
1 'polypeptide(L)'
;MPQVPIIMPQLGESIAEATIVDIKVKPGDEVADDQEILDVETNKAVMGVTTPCKGKIAQITVQLKETYPVGAVLGYVEASEADAARFARQAPPPAQREVAEEIPARADQEVAPVREKRVAARDGDGARAGGLPVPVTPKGATFMSPRVRARMAELQLTTADLAGIMGTGASNRVTIKDLENFLHKIESQTAQDASAIRTGVADAMRRSWTRPLSTIGSSVNLDPVLQDRQSRDPKPGPGLYALRSLALALAESPGAAAKLIGNRVVQSNSIDVGIAVEAEDGIMVPVIRAAEKTSLADLTTKYRELIELARQRRISPDMQAGGVATVSNFGTFGMEWGTPIPLPDQTLLLGLGAGKKVPFWNEEKHEFIPRTEAQITLSFDHRSIDGGGAGRLLKRVIELLETPKKL
;
A
#
# COMPACT_ATOMS: atom_id res chain seq x y z
N MET A 1 5.28 -10.78 -46.28
CA MET A 1 5.99 -10.68 -45.00
C MET A 1 4.98 -10.76 -43.87
N PRO A 2 5.25 -11.35 -42.71
CA PRO A 2 4.29 -11.40 -41.63
C PRO A 2 3.98 -9.98 -41.12
N GLN A 3 2.72 -9.73 -40.77
CA GLN A 3 2.24 -8.45 -40.29
C GLN A 3 2.13 -8.47 -38.77
N VAL A 4 2.75 -7.47 -38.10
CA VAL A 4 2.71 -7.28 -36.67
C VAL A 4 1.75 -6.14 -36.35
N PRO A 5 0.75 -6.31 -35.48
CA PRO A 5 -0.20 -5.25 -35.16
C PRO A 5 0.46 -4.16 -34.27
N ILE A 6 0.17 -2.92 -34.59
CA ILE A 6 0.44 -1.76 -33.75
C ILE A 6 -0.76 -1.59 -32.85
N ILE A 7 -0.58 -1.72 -31.55
CA ILE A 7 -1.66 -1.71 -30.57
C ILE A 7 -1.60 -0.43 -29.75
N MET A 8 -2.76 0.18 -29.47
CA MET A 8 -2.86 1.32 -28.55
C MET A 8 -2.25 0.93 -27.21
N PRO A 9 -1.13 1.53 -26.81
CA PRO A 9 -0.46 1.19 -25.55
C PRO A 9 -1.28 1.65 -24.36
N GLN A 10 -1.00 1.10 -23.17
CA GLN A 10 -1.58 1.60 -21.93
C GLN A 10 -0.95 2.96 -21.61
N LEU A 11 -1.72 4.02 -21.74
CA LEU A 11 -1.28 5.42 -21.65
C LEU A 11 -1.30 5.99 -20.21
N GLY A 12 -1.57 5.12 -19.21
CA GLY A 12 -1.67 5.43 -17.77
C GLY A 12 -2.66 4.51 -17.07
N GLU A 13 -2.63 4.48 -15.74
CA GLU A 13 -3.43 3.52 -14.95
C GLU A 13 -4.96 3.75 -14.99
N SER A 14 -5.42 4.91 -15.43
CA SER A 14 -6.85 5.29 -15.47
C SER A 14 -7.34 5.73 -16.86
N ILE A 15 -6.55 5.54 -17.93
CA ILE A 15 -6.92 5.97 -19.27
C ILE A 15 -7.41 4.75 -20.04
N ALA A 16 -8.73 4.67 -20.26
CA ALA A 16 -9.36 3.58 -21.00
C ALA A 16 -9.34 3.81 -22.53
N GLU A 17 -9.22 5.07 -22.96
CA GLU A 17 -9.28 5.48 -24.35
C GLU A 17 -8.45 6.73 -24.61
N ALA A 18 -8.02 6.95 -25.87
CA ALA A 18 -7.31 8.13 -26.30
C ALA A 18 -7.70 8.54 -27.72
N THR A 19 -7.61 9.84 -27.99
CA THR A 19 -7.95 10.43 -29.28
C THR A 19 -6.71 10.59 -30.14
N ILE A 20 -6.75 10.20 -31.43
CA ILE A 20 -5.65 10.39 -32.37
C ILE A 20 -5.54 11.88 -32.75
N VAL A 21 -4.39 12.49 -32.42
CA VAL A 21 -4.13 13.92 -32.70
C VAL A 21 -3.32 14.10 -33.96
N ASP A 22 -2.31 13.25 -34.18
CA ASP A 22 -1.45 13.32 -35.36
C ASP A 22 -0.99 11.93 -35.82
N ILE A 23 -0.76 11.80 -37.14
CA ILE A 23 -0.25 10.59 -37.78
C ILE A 23 1.02 10.96 -38.53
N LYS A 24 2.19 10.57 -37.99
CA LYS A 24 3.53 10.97 -38.45
C LYS A 24 4.04 10.14 -39.63
N VAL A 25 3.37 9.03 -39.97
CA VAL A 25 3.81 8.08 -41.01
C VAL A 25 2.66 7.72 -41.95
N LYS A 26 3.03 7.27 -43.15
CA LYS A 26 2.07 6.83 -44.17
C LYS A 26 2.26 5.34 -44.50
N PRO A 27 1.23 4.66 -45.00
CA PRO A 27 1.39 3.32 -45.56
C PRO A 27 2.52 3.30 -46.60
N GLY A 28 3.45 2.38 -46.44
CA GLY A 28 4.64 2.26 -47.27
C GLY A 28 5.92 2.85 -46.70
N ASP A 29 5.87 3.62 -45.61
CA ASP A 29 7.08 4.19 -44.97
C ASP A 29 7.87 3.12 -44.24
N GLU A 30 9.20 3.20 -44.29
CA GLU A 30 10.09 2.37 -43.46
C GLU A 30 10.25 3.01 -42.09
N VAL A 31 10.11 2.19 -41.05
CA VAL A 31 10.18 2.61 -39.65
C VAL A 31 11.22 1.81 -38.86
N ALA A 32 11.88 2.47 -37.94
CA ALA A 32 12.81 1.84 -37.02
C ALA A 32 12.08 1.26 -35.80
N ASP A 33 12.77 0.43 -35.03
CA ASP A 33 12.28 -0.08 -33.76
C ASP A 33 12.08 1.09 -32.78
N ASP A 34 10.94 1.09 -32.05
CA ASP A 34 10.54 2.16 -31.11
C ASP A 34 10.40 3.58 -31.74
N GLN A 35 10.24 3.69 -33.05
CA GLN A 35 9.99 4.98 -33.72
C GLN A 35 8.55 5.45 -33.45
N GLU A 36 8.38 6.74 -33.08
CA GLU A 36 7.05 7.35 -32.92
C GLU A 36 6.34 7.49 -34.27
N ILE A 37 5.10 6.99 -34.34
CA ILE A 37 4.28 6.94 -35.56
C ILE A 37 2.96 7.68 -35.46
N LEU A 38 2.40 7.79 -34.25
CA LEU A 38 1.12 8.46 -33.97
C LEU A 38 1.25 9.27 -32.69
N ASP A 39 0.56 10.41 -32.62
CA ASP A 39 0.34 11.13 -31.36
C ASP A 39 -1.11 10.96 -30.93
N VAL A 40 -1.29 10.61 -29.66
CA VAL A 40 -2.60 10.43 -29.06
C VAL A 40 -2.77 11.35 -27.87
N GLU A 41 -3.93 11.98 -27.79
CA GLU A 41 -4.31 12.87 -26.69
C GLU A 41 -5.18 12.13 -25.69
N THR A 42 -4.83 12.30 -24.43
CA THR A 42 -5.58 11.83 -23.28
C THR A 42 -6.07 13.03 -22.48
N ASN A 43 -6.94 12.84 -21.53
CA ASN A 43 -7.42 13.91 -20.63
C ASN A 43 -6.29 14.65 -19.88
N LYS A 44 -5.05 14.16 -19.93
CA LYS A 44 -3.92 14.70 -19.15
C LYS A 44 -2.68 15.09 -19.96
N ALA A 45 -2.48 14.52 -21.14
CA ALA A 45 -1.28 14.79 -21.96
C ALA A 45 -1.43 14.24 -23.38
N VAL A 46 -0.61 14.77 -24.30
CA VAL A 46 -0.36 14.19 -25.63
C VAL A 46 0.83 13.24 -25.54
N MET A 47 0.70 12.03 -26.10
CA MET A 47 1.70 10.97 -26.01
C MET A 47 1.95 10.35 -27.37
N GLY A 48 3.22 10.02 -27.69
CA GLY A 48 3.60 9.31 -28.91
C GLY A 48 3.37 7.79 -28.79
N VAL A 49 2.76 7.20 -29.81
CA VAL A 49 2.68 5.75 -29.99
C VAL A 49 3.83 5.31 -30.87
N THR A 50 4.59 4.30 -30.45
CA THR A 50 5.77 3.81 -31.14
C THR A 50 5.53 2.48 -31.85
N THR A 51 6.35 2.20 -32.88
CA THR A 51 6.35 0.90 -33.57
C THR A 51 6.86 -0.21 -32.66
N PRO A 52 6.24 -1.41 -32.74
CA PRO A 52 6.72 -2.57 -31.97
C PRO A 52 8.03 -3.17 -32.51
N CYS A 53 8.34 -2.97 -33.80
CA CYS A 53 9.52 -3.51 -34.45
C CYS A 53 9.88 -2.67 -35.70
N LYS A 54 11.10 -2.82 -36.19
CA LYS A 54 11.50 -2.24 -37.49
C LYS A 54 10.77 -2.95 -38.63
N GLY A 55 10.40 -2.18 -39.65
CA GLY A 55 9.74 -2.73 -40.82
C GLY A 55 9.12 -1.67 -41.69
N LYS A 56 8.15 -2.06 -42.52
CA LYS A 56 7.42 -1.16 -43.40
C LYS A 56 5.97 -1.07 -42.95
N ILE A 57 5.40 0.13 -42.86
CA ILE A 57 3.99 0.33 -42.49
C ILE A 57 3.12 -0.29 -43.59
N ALA A 58 2.39 -1.35 -43.25
CA ALA A 58 1.49 -2.01 -44.19
C ALA A 58 0.17 -1.23 -44.32
N GLN A 59 -0.42 -0.87 -43.19
CA GLN A 59 -1.71 -0.19 -43.14
C GLN A 59 -1.88 0.57 -41.82
N ILE A 60 -2.51 1.73 -41.86
CA ILE A 60 -3.02 2.47 -40.70
C ILE A 60 -4.56 2.35 -40.74
N THR A 61 -5.13 1.87 -39.61
CA THR A 61 -6.59 1.55 -39.53
C THR A 61 -7.37 2.63 -38.78
N VAL A 62 -6.69 3.67 -38.26
CA VAL A 62 -7.28 4.73 -37.43
C VAL A 62 -7.38 6.05 -38.19
N GLN A 63 -8.32 6.90 -37.75
CA GLN A 63 -8.56 8.23 -38.31
C GLN A 63 -8.20 9.33 -37.31
N LEU A 64 -7.78 10.48 -37.83
CA LEU A 64 -7.52 11.68 -37.02
C LEU A 64 -8.78 12.15 -36.31
N LYS A 65 -8.63 12.55 -35.04
CA LYS A 65 -9.69 13.04 -34.15
C LYS A 65 -10.71 11.99 -33.71
N GLU A 66 -10.48 10.71 -33.98
CA GLU A 66 -11.28 9.63 -33.40
C GLU A 66 -10.65 9.07 -32.14
N THR A 67 -11.50 8.56 -31.25
CA THR A 67 -11.12 8.00 -29.95
C THR A 67 -11.10 6.48 -30.04
N TYR A 68 -10.02 5.86 -29.58
CA TYR A 68 -9.83 4.41 -29.59
C TYR A 68 -9.48 3.91 -28.19
N PRO A 69 -10.01 2.75 -27.78
CA PRO A 69 -9.71 2.17 -26.48
C PRO A 69 -8.28 1.61 -26.43
N VAL A 70 -7.70 1.56 -25.24
CA VAL A 70 -6.44 0.89 -24.97
C VAL A 70 -6.53 -0.57 -25.41
N GLY A 71 -5.52 -1.06 -26.14
CA GLY A 71 -5.51 -2.39 -26.74
C GLY A 71 -6.12 -2.47 -28.15
N ALA A 72 -6.71 -1.39 -28.69
CA ALA A 72 -7.19 -1.35 -30.07
C ALA A 72 -6.02 -1.45 -31.07
N VAL A 73 -6.25 -2.09 -32.22
CA VAL A 73 -5.28 -2.17 -33.31
C VAL A 73 -5.33 -0.86 -34.11
N LEU A 74 -4.21 -0.15 -34.15
CA LEU A 74 -4.06 1.15 -34.81
C LEU A 74 -3.52 1.01 -36.24
N GLY A 75 -2.87 -0.10 -36.55
CA GLY A 75 -2.25 -0.36 -37.83
C GLY A 75 -1.42 -1.65 -37.83
N TYR A 76 -0.73 -1.90 -38.93
CA TYR A 76 0.12 -3.08 -39.10
C TYR A 76 1.48 -2.69 -39.70
N VAL A 77 2.55 -3.36 -39.23
CA VAL A 77 3.92 -3.26 -39.74
C VAL A 77 4.29 -4.60 -40.39
N GLU A 78 4.82 -4.60 -41.61
CA GLU A 78 5.46 -5.76 -42.21
C GLU A 78 6.87 -5.90 -41.61
N ALA A 79 7.09 -7.01 -40.90
CA ALA A 79 8.33 -7.28 -40.21
C ALA A 79 8.99 -8.57 -40.67
N SER A 80 10.24 -8.83 -40.22
CA SER A 80 10.92 -10.10 -40.47
C SER A 80 10.24 -11.26 -39.74
N GLU A 81 10.40 -12.48 -40.21
CA GLU A 81 9.85 -13.69 -39.54
C GLU A 81 10.36 -13.83 -38.09
N ALA A 82 11.59 -13.40 -37.83
CA ALA A 82 12.18 -13.45 -36.48
C ALA A 82 11.51 -12.49 -35.52
N ASP A 83 11.13 -11.28 -35.97
CA ASP A 83 10.44 -10.27 -35.17
C ASP A 83 8.97 -10.64 -34.96
N ALA A 84 8.30 -11.15 -36.00
CA ALA A 84 6.93 -11.63 -35.89
C ALA A 84 6.78 -12.82 -34.93
N ALA A 85 7.72 -13.78 -34.93
CA ALA A 85 7.72 -14.89 -33.97
C ALA A 85 7.95 -14.44 -32.50
N ARG A 86 8.67 -13.34 -32.27
CA ARG A 86 8.82 -12.73 -30.95
C ARG A 86 7.50 -12.15 -30.43
N PHE A 87 6.74 -11.48 -31.30
CA PHE A 87 5.47 -10.87 -30.92
C PHE A 87 4.33 -11.89 -30.78
N ALA A 88 4.31 -12.96 -31.56
CA ALA A 88 3.32 -14.03 -31.43
C ALA A 88 3.38 -14.76 -30.07
N ARG A 89 4.51 -14.73 -29.38
CA ARG A 89 4.67 -15.28 -28.03
C ARG A 89 4.26 -14.31 -26.90
N GLN A 90 4.05 -13.04 -27.20
CA GLN A 90 3.74 -11.98 -26.23
C GLN A 90 2.31 -11.43 -26.36
N ALA A 91 1.56 -11.81 -27.37
CA ALA A 91 0.19 -11.38 -27.56
C ALA A 91 -0.74 -12.12 -26.60
N PRO A 92 -1.62 -11.44 -25.85
CA PRO A 92 -2.70 -12.09 -25.14
C PRO A 92 -3.65 -12.75 -26.18
N PRO A 93 -4.29 -13.89 -25.83
CA PRO A 93 -5.19 -14.56 -26.76
C PRO A 93 -6.32 -13.62 -27.20
N PRO A 94 -6.73 -13.64 -28.49
CA PRO A 94 -7.81 -12.80 -28.97
C PRO A 94 -9.10 -13.12 -28.21
N ALA A 95 -9.73 -12.10 -27.63
CA ALA A 95 -11.04 -12.22 -27.04
C ALA A 95 -12.02 -12.66 -28.14
N GLN A 96 -12.51 -13.89 -28.05
CA GLN A 96 -13.55 -14.40 -28.91
C GLN A 96 -14.81 -13.56 -28.66
N ARG A 97 -15.30 -12.89 -29.71
CA ARG A 97 -16.65 -12.36 -29.76
C ARG A 97 -17.62 -13.55 -29.82
N GLU A 98 -18.25 -13.85 -28.69
CA GLU A 98 -19.46 -14.66 -28.71
C GLU A 98 -20.55 -13.84 -29.37
N VAL A 99 -21.05 -14.39 -30.48
CA VAL A 99 -22.22 -13.91 -31.18
C VAL A 99 -23.43 -14.28 -30.32
N ALA A 100 -24.10 -13.27 -29.78
CA ALA A 100 -25.34 -13.48 -29.04
C ALA A 100 -26.42 -13.98 -29.98
N GLU A 101 -26.88 -15.20 -29.76
CA GLU A 101 -28.14 -15.74 -30.37
C GLU A 101 -29.34 -15.01 -29.74
N GLU A 102 -30.21 -14.54 -30.64
CA GLU A 102 -31.50 -13.95 -30.30
C GLU A 102 -32.41 -15.01 -29.62
N ILE A 103 -32.89 -14.69 -28.42
CA ILE A 103 -33.98 -15.43 -27.76
C ILE A 103 -35.24 -14.55 -27.81
N PRO A 104 -36.39 -15.10 -28.27
CA PRO A 104 -37.58 -14.31 -28.57
C PRO A 104 -38.32 -13.85 -27.30
N ALA A 105 -38.94 -12.69 -27.43
CA ALA A 105 -39.75 -12.00 -26.46
C ALA A 105 -40.89 -12.85 -25.87
N ARG A 106 -41.05 -12.81 -24.56
CA ARG A 106 -42.32 -13.11 -23.88
C ARG A 106 -42.80 -11.89 -23.09
N ALA A 107 -44.07 -11.64 -23.34
CA ALA A 107 -44.83 -10.48 -22.94
C ALA A 107 -45.13 -10.41 -21.43
N ASP A 108 -45.25 -9.17 -20.98
CA ASP A 108 -46.13 -8.61 -19.94
C ASP A 108 -46.24 -9.25 -18.56
N GLN A 109 -45.61 -8.60 -17.59
CA GLN A 109 -46.30 -8.30 -16.32
C GLN A 109 -45.79 -6.95 -15.74
N GLU A 110 -46.74 -6.04 -15.61
CA GLU A 110 -46.66 -4.71 -15.04
C GLU A 110 -46.33 -4.79 -13.55
N VAL A 111 -45.21 -4.18 -13.13
CA VAL A 111 -44.94 -3.88 -11.71
C VAL A 111 -44.53 -2.42 -11.64
N ALA A 112 -45.28 -1.68 -10.80
CA ALA A 112 -45.18 -0.23 -10.58
C ALA A 112 -43.78 0.24 -10.14
N PRO A 113 -43.38 1.49 -10.49
CA PRO A 113 -42.02 1.98 -10.28
C PRO A 113 -41.79 2.38 -8.83
N VAL A 114 -40.87 1.68 -8.18
CA VAL A 114 -40.22 2.16 -6.96
C VAL A 114 -39.22 3.25 -7.38
N ARG A 115 -39.45 4.48 -6.92
CA ARG A 115 -38.54 5.60 -7.07
C ARG A 115 -37.22 5.33 -6.34
N GLU A 116 -36.26 4.75 -7.04
CA GLU A 116 -34.86 4.80 -6.59
C GLU A 116 -34.31 6.22 -6.75
N LYS A 117 -33.93 6.82 -5.64
CA LYS A 117 -33.07 8.01 -5.64
C LYS A 117 -31.74 7.60 -6.29
N ARG A 118 -31.54 8.04 -7.53
CA ARG A 118 -30.20 8.02 -8.15
C ARG A 118 -29.25 8.83 -7.28
N VAL A 119 -28.49 8.14 -6.46
CA VAL A 119 -27.24 8.66 -5.94
C VAL A 119 -26.30 8.66 -7.14
N ALA A 120 -25.85 9.84 -7.55
CA ALA A 120 -24.85 9.97 -8.60
C ALA A 120 -23.67 9.08 -8.26
N ALA A 121 -23.38 8.10 -9.12
CA ALA A 121 -22.15 7.34 -9.07
C ALA A 121 -21.01 8.35 -9.20
N ARG A 122 -20.29 8.58 -8.12
CA ARG A 122 -18.95 9.15 -8.21
C ARG A 122 -18.11 8.03 -8.83
N ASP A 123 -17.53 8.30 -9.97
CA ASP A 123 -16.49 7.46 -10.56
C ASP A 123 -15.43 7.22 -9.51
N GLY A 124 -15.49 6.04 -8.91
CA GLY A 124 -14.50 5.56 -7.97
C GLY A 124 -13.36 4.97 -8.78
N ASP A 125 -12.27 5.71 -8.85
CA ASP A 125 -10.99 5.26 -9.35
C ASP A 125 -10.61 3.96 -8.62
N GLY A 126 -10.78 2.83 -9.33
CA GLY A 126 -10.42 1.51 -8.81
C GLY A 126 -8.90 1.42 -8.73
N ALA A 127 -8.33 1.81 -7.60
CA ALA A 127 -6.92 1.61 -7.32
C ALA A 127 -6.58 0.12 -7.46
N ARG A 128 -6.10 -0.26 -8.63
CA ARG A 128 -5.39 -1.54 -8.79
C ARG A 128 -4.17 -1.47 -7.89
N ALA A 129 -3.94 -2.55 -7.13
CA ALA A 129 -2.75 -2.75 -6.34
C ALA A 129 -1.52 -2.74 -7.26
N GLY A 130 -1.10 -1.57 -7.64
CA GLY A 130 0.13 -1.26 -8.34
C GLY A 130 1.12 -0.71 -7.33
N GLY A 131 2.38 -1.06 -7.48
CA GLY A 131 3.46 -0.78 -6.54
C GLY A 131 3.50 0.62 -5.94
N LEU A 132 4.34 0.77 -4.94
CA LEU A 132 4.57 2.01 -4.19
C LEU A 132 4.60 3.25 -5.09
N PRO A 133 3.98 4.37 -4.67
CA PRO A 133 4.22 5.64 -5.32
C PRO A 133 5.71 5.96 -5.20
N VAL A 134 6.42 5.79 -6.30
CA VAL A 134 7.80 6.28 -6.40
C VAL A 134 7.71 7.80 -6.23
N PRO A 135 8.49 8.44 -5.35
CA PRO A 135 8.54 9.88 -5.28
C PRO A 135 8.81 10.42 -6.68
N VAL A 136 7.87 11.15 -7.25
CA VAL A 136 8.03 11.80 -8.53
C VAL A 136 9.03 12.92 -8.33
N THR A 137 10.32 12.63 -8.49
CA THR A 137 11.26 13.71 -8.70
C THR A 137 10.95 14.29 -10.09
N PRO A 138 10.92 15.62 -10.27
CA PRO A 138 10.63 16.24 -11.57
C PRO A 138 11.58 15.81 -12.70
N LYS A 139 12.58 15.01 -12.40
CA LYS A 139 13.59 14.46 -13.31
C LYS A 139 13.74 12.93 -13.23
N GLY A 140 12.92 12.23 -12.47
CA GLY A 140 13.02 10.78 -12.26
C GLY A 140 12.11 10.00 -13.20
N ALA A 141 12.63 8.92 -13.74
CA ALA A 141 12.00 8.05 -14.72
C ALA A 141 10.71 7.40 -14.18
N THR A 142 9.58 7.99 -14.52
CA THR A 142 8.25 7.40 -14.28
C THR A 142 7.91 6.36 -15.37
N PHE A 143 8.66 6.32 -16.45
CA PHE A 143 8.44 5.45 -17.60
C PHE A 143 9.54 4.41 -17.75
N MET A 144 9.21 3.14 -17.58
CA MET A 144 10.07 2.00 -17.87
C MET A 144 9.55 1.26 -19.08
N SER A 145 10.45 0.92 -20.02
CA SER A 145 10.10 0.11 -21.17
C SER A 145 9.62 -1.28 -20.72
N PRO A 146 8.77 -1.99 -21.51
CA PRO A 146 8.37 -3.37 -21.21
C PRO A 146 9.57 -4.30 -20.98
N ARG A 147 10.68 -4.08 -21.70
CA ARG A 147 11.92 -4.84 -21.57
C ARG A 147 12.60 -4.62 -20.20
N VAL A 148 12.64 -3.39 -19.71
CA VAL A 148 13.15 -3.08 -18.35
C VAL A 148 12.27 -3.74 -17.30
N ARG A 149 10.94 -3.67 -17.43
CA ARG A 149 10.00 -4.31 -16.50
C ARG A 149 10.16 -5.84 -16.48
N ALA A 150 10.33 -6.48 -17.64
CA ALA A 150 10.56 -7.91 -17.72
C ALA A 150 11.86 -8.30 -16.99
N ARG A 151 12.95 -7.55 -17.23
CA ARG A 151 14.22 -7.79 -16.56
C ARG A 151 14.16 -7.56 -15.05
N MET A 152 13.43 -6.56 -14.60
CA MET A 152 13.15 -6.34 -13.19
C MET A 152 12.39 -7.51 -12.55
N ALA A 153 11.37 -8.03 -13.25
CA ALA A 153 10.59 -9.17 -12.75
C ALA A 153 11.46 -10.44 -12.63
N GLU A 154 12.34 -10.72 -13.59
CA GLU A 154 13.31 -11.80 -13.52
C GLU A 154 14.24 -11.71 -12.29
N LEU A 155 14.63 -10.47 -11.96
CA LEU A 155 15.55 -10.17 -10.84
C LEU A 155 14.80 -9.86 -9.52
N GLN A 156 13.47 -9.99 -9.51
CA GLN A 156 12.61 -9.65 -8.37
C GLN A 156 12.77 -8.21 -7.86
N LEU A 157 13.21 -7.30 -8.74
CA LEU A 157 13.35 -5.88 -8.43
C LEU A 157 12.01 -5.16 -8.52
N THR A 158 11.83 -4.18 -7.66
CA THR A 158 10.67 -3.27 -7.66
C THR A 158 11.07 -1.89 -8.15
N THR A 159 10.11 -1.04 -8.50
CA THR A 159 10.37 0.36 -8.87
C THR A 159 11.04 1.15 -7.76
N ALA A 160 10.81 0.77 -6.49
CA ALA A 160 11.46 1.39 -5.34
C ALA A 160 12.98 1.13 -5.32
N ASP A 161 13.41 -0.05 -5.75
CA ASP A 161 14.83 -0.43 -5.81
C ASP A 161 15.57 0.39 -6.86
N LEU A 162 14.85 0.91 -7.86
CA LEU A 162 15.40 1.72 -8.96
C LEU A 162 15.27 3.25 -8.74
N ALA A 163 14.77 3.69 -7.60
CA ALA A 163 14.51 5.12 -7.34
C ALA A 163 15.76 6.02 -7.46
N GLY A 164 16.97 5.45 -7.34
CA GLY A 164 18.24 6.16 -7.50
C GLY A 164 18.83 6.13 -8.91
N ILE A 165 18.20 5.47 -9.89
CA ILE A 165 18.73 5.36 -11.24
C ILE A 165 18.33 6.59 -12.06
N MET A 166 19.31 7.28 -12.63
CA MET A 166 19.08 8.33 -13.61
C MET A 166 18.92 7.69 -14.98
N GLY A 167 17.73 7.84 -15.61
CA GLY A 167 17.50 7.34 -16.95
C GLY A 167 18.26 8.16 -18.01
N THR A 168 18.93 7.48 -18.95
CA THR A 168 19.65 8.10 -20.07
C THR A 168 18.83 8.11 -21.37
N GLY A 169 17.66 7.48 -21.39
CA GLY A 169 16.77 7.48 -22.56
C GLY A 169 16.00 8.79 -22.76
N ALA A 170 15.22 8.86 -23.83
CA ALA A 170 14.38 10.00 -24.14
C ALA A 170 13.48 10.36 -22.93
N SER A 171 13.38 11.65 -22.62
CA SER A 171 12.65 12.18 -21.45
C SER A 171 13.09 11.57 -20.11
N ASN A 172 14.38 11.29 -19.95
CA ASN A 172 14.98 10.65 -18.76
C ASN A 172 14.43 9.23 -18.44
N ARG A 173 13.99 8.51 -19.46
CA ARG A 173 13.52 7.12 -19.33
C ARG A 173 14.68 6.22 -18.91
N VAL A 174 14.43 5.31 -17.98
CA VAL A 174 15.38 4.25 -17.63
C VAL A 174 15.45 3.23 -18.76
N THR A 175 16.64 3.07 -19.35
CA THR A 175 16.92 2.09 -20.38
C THR A 175 17.42 0.78 -19.76
N ILE A 176 17.45 -0.30 -20.55
CA ILE A 176 18.04 -1.57 -20.10
C ILE A 176 19.52 -1.40 -19.75
N LYS A 177 20.24 -0.54 -20.48
CA LYS A 177 21.66 -0.25 -20.22
C LYS A 177 21.85 0.45 -18.87
N ASP A 178 20.95 1.35 -18.49
CA ASP A 178 21.01 2.02 -17.18
C ASP A 178 20.80 1.00 -16.05
N LEU A 179 19.85 0.08 -16.24
CA LEU A 179 19.61 -1.01 -15.30
C LEU A 179 20.82 -1.93 -15.17
N GLU A 180 21.39 -2.40 -16.27
CA GLU A 180 22.56 -3.27 -16.24
C GLU A 180 23.80 -2.57 -15.63
N ASN A 181 24.02 -1.29 -15.93
CA ASN A 181 25.07 -0.49 -15.30
C ASN A 181 24.85 -0.36 -13.78
N PHE A 182 23.61 -0.19 -13.35
CA PHE A 182 23.27 -0.15 -11.93
C PHE A 182 23.53 -1.50 -11.24
N LEU A 183 23.12 -2.60 -11.85
CA LEU A 183 23.38 -3.95 -11.34
C LEU A 183 24.87 -4.22 -11.22
N HIS A 184 25.65 -3.91 -12.26
CA HIS A 184 27.11 -4.07 -12.22
C HIS A 184 27.77 -3.23 -11.10
N LYS A 185 27.26 -2.02 -10.86
CA LYS A 185 27.70 -1.20 -9.73
C LYS A 185 27.36 -1.84 -8.37
N ILE A 186 26.19 -2.48 -8.23
CA ILE A 186 25.83 -3.20 -7.00
C ILE A 186 26.72 -4.42 -6.82
N GLU A 187 26.97 -5.20 -7.86
CA GLU A 187 27.84 -6.39 -7.83
C GLU A 187 29.27 -6.05 -7.40
N SER A 188 29.73 -4.83 -7.66
CA SER A 188 31.05 -4.35 -7.21
C SER A 188 31.10 -4.00 -5.71
N GLN A 189 29.96 -4.00 -5.01
CA GLN A 189 29.88 -3.72 -3.58
C GLN A 189 29.81 -5.03 -2.77
N THR A 190 30.14 -4.93 -1.49
CA THR A 190 29.93 -6.07 -0.58
C THR A 190 28.42 -6.27 -0.38
N ALA A 191 27.89 -7.36 -0.90
CA ALA A 191 26.49 -7.74 -0.79
C ALA A 191 26.34 -9.08 -0.08
N GLN A 192 25.25 -9.26 0.65
CA GLN A 192 24.85 -10.53 1.25
C GLN A 192 23.34 -10.72 1.04
N ASP A 193 22.90 -11.95 1.01
CA ASP A 193 21.48 -12.27 0.88
C ASP A 193 20.71 -11.83 2.13
N ALA A 194 19.52 -11.23 1.89
CA ALA A 194 18.63 -10.87 2.99
C ALA A 194 18.02 -12.15 3.60
N SER A 195 17.90 -12.18 4.93
CA SER A 195 17.19 -13.28 5.60
C SER A 195 15.72 -13.35 5.17
N ALA A 196 15.10 -14.54 5.29
CA ALA A 196 13.67 -14.72 4.98
C ALA A 196 12.78 -13.78 5.81
N ILE A 197 13.14 -13.50 7.08
CA ILE A 197 12.43 -12.56 7.94
C ILE A 197 12.56 -11.15 7.36
N ARG A 198 13.76 -10.72 6.98
CA ARG A 198 14.00 -9.39 6.41
C ARG A 198 13.24 -9.19 5.10
N THR A 199 13.22 -10.20 4.25
CA THR A 199 12.46 -10.19 2.98
C THR A 199 10.95 -10.09 3.25
N GLY A 200 10.43 -10.87 4.22
CA GLY A 200 9.03 -10.82 4.64
C GLY A 200 8.63 -9.46 5.21
N VAL A 201 9.47 -8.85 6.05
CA VAL A 201 9.24 -7.50 6.59
C VAL A 201 9.23 -6.46 5.46
N ALA A 202 10.19 -6.54 4.52
CA ALA A 202 10.24 -5.62 3.38
C ALA A 202 8.95 -5.70 2.53
N ASP A 203 8.48 -6.91 2.23
CA ASP A 203 7.24 -7.12 1.49
C ASP A 203 6.01 -6.59 2.27
N ALA A 204 5.90 -6.88 3.56
CA ALA A 204 4.85 -6.34 4.40
C ALA A 204 4.86 -4.80 4.41
N MET A 205 6.01 -4.16 4.54
CA MET A 205 6.13 -2.71 4.54
C MET A 205 5.80 -2.11 3.16
N ARG A 206 6.22 -2.72 2.06
CA ARG A 206 5.80 -2.31 0.71
C ARG A 206 4.28 -2.32 0.56
N ARG A 207 3.61 -3.40 0.97
CA ARG A 207 2.14 -3.51 0.94
C ARG A 207 1.46 -2.48 1.84
N SER A 208 1.99 -2.24 3.04
CA SER A 208 1.45 -1.22 3.93
C SER A 208 1.57 0.18 3.36
N TRP A 209 2.70 0.50 2.72
CA TRP A 209 2.97 1.82 2.15
C TRP A 209 2.11 2.19 0.94
N THR A 210 1.42 1.23 0.33
CA THR A 210 0.44 1.53 -0.75
C THR A 210 -0.83 2.22 -0.24
N ARG A 211 -1.01 2.30 1.09
CA ARG A 211 -2.14 2.96 1.72
C ARG A 211 -1.77 4.39 2.14
N PRO A 212 -2.70 5.36 2.10
CA PRO A 212 -2.47 6.70 2.64
C PRO A 212 -2.46 6.62 4.18
N LEU A 213 -1.28 6.44 4.74
CA LEU A 213 -1.07 6.39 6.18
C LEU A 213 -0.91 7.80 6.75
N SER A 214 -1.52 8.04 7.90
CA SER A 214 -1.36 9.26 8.69
C SER A 214 -1.02 8.91 10.13
N THR A 215 -0.37 9.85 10.84
CA THR A 215 -0.02 9.67 12.26
C THR A 215 -0.40 10.94 13.02
N ILE A 216 -1.10 10.74 14.13
CA ILE A 216 -1.36 11.77 15.12
C ILE A 216 -0.68 11.40 16.43
N GLY A 217 -0.39 12.37 17.28
CA GLY A 217 0.25 12.12 18.56
C GLY A 217 -0.19 13.12 19.63
N SER A 218 -0.04 12.71 20.87
CA SER A 218 -0.29 13.54 22.06
C SER A 218 0.59 13.07 23.21
N SER A 219 0.75 13.89 24.24
CA SER A 219 1.34 13.46 25.49
C SER A 219 0.34 12.73 26.37
N VAL A 220 0.85 11.82 27.20
CA VAL A 220 0.10 11.07 28.22
C VAL A 220 0.84 11.07 29.55
N ASN A 221 0.11 11.29 30.63
CA ASN A 221 0.66 11.16 32.00
C ASN A 221 0.74 9.67 32.39
N LEU A 222 1.98 9.18 32.61
CA LEU A 222 2.22 7.81 33.01
C LEU A 222 2.25 7.59 34.54
N ASP A 223 2.25 8.64 35.36
CA ASP A 223 2.33 8.47 36.84
C ASP A 223 1.20 7.56 37.37
N PRO A 224 -0.08 7.65 36.92
CA PRO A 224 -1.12 6.72 37.37
C PRO A 224 -0.83 5.25 37.01
N VAL A 225 -0.33 5.00 35.80
CA VAL A 225 0.09 3.65 35.35
C VAL A 225 1.26 3.15 36.20
N LEU A 226 2.27 3.99 36.44
CA LEU A 226 3.44 3.63 37.22
C LEU A 226 3.10 3.35 38.70
N GLN A 227 2.13 4.07 39.25
CA GLN A 227 1.61 3.82 40.59
C GLN A 227 0.78 2.51 40.65
N ASP A 228 -0.17 2.31 39.74
CA ASP A 228 -1.03 1.10 39.71
C ASP A 228 -0.19 -0.17 39.56
N ARG A 229 0.82 -0.17 38.67
CA ARG A 229 1.68 -1.35 38.48
C ARG A 229 2.48 -1.77 39.71
N GLN A 230 2.74 -0.84 40.63
CA GLN A 230 3.46 -1.18 41.86
C GLN A 230 2.68 -2.10 42.80
N SER A 231 1.37 -2.01 42.78
CA SER A 231 0.43 -2.83 43.58
C SER A 231 0.09 -4.18 42.91
N ARG A 232 0.58 -4.45 41.68
CA ARG A 232 0.27 -5.68 40.94
C ARG A 232 1.41 -6.68 40.96
N ASP A 233 1.08 -7.97 41.04
CA ASP A 233 2.03 -9.07 40.89
C ASP A 233 1.42 -10.14 39.97
N PRO A 234 2.08 -10.48 38.84
CA PRO A 234 3.30 -9.87 38.29
C PRO A 234 3.06 -8.43 37.78
N LYS A 235 4.04 -7.55 37.90
CA LYS A 235 3.96 -6.13 37.49
C LYS A 235 3.85 -6.00 35.98
N PRO A 236 2.72 -5.47 35.41
CA PRO A 236 2.60 -5.27 33.96
C PRO A 236 3.50 -4.13 33.49
N GLY A 237 4.03 -4.20 32.26
CA GLY A 237 4.76 -3.11 31.63
C GLY A 237 3.83 -2.02 31.08
N PRO A 238 4.28 -0.75 30.90
CA PRO A 238 3.46 0.32 30.32
C PRO A 238 2.86 -0.03 28.96
N GLY A 239 3.60 -0.80 28.12
CA GLY A 239 3.10 -1.28 26.82
C GLY A 239 1.85 -2.17 26.92
N LEU A 240 1.72 -2.95 28.02
CA LEU A 240 0.51 -3.75 28.25
C LEU A 240 -0.69 -2.89 28.65
N TYR A 241 -0.46 -1.85 29.47
CA TYR A 241 -1.51 -0.86 29.74
C TYR A 241 -1.98 -0.16 28.47
N ALA A 242 -1.05 0.22 27.61
CA ALA A 242 -1.38 0.83 26.31
C ALA A 242 -2.19 -0.14 25.41
N LEU A 243 -1.80 -1.43 25.38
CA LEU A 243 -2.54 -2.47 24.66
C LEU A 243 -3.96 -2.62 25.17
N ARG A 244 -4.13 -2.74 26.48
CA ARG A 244 -5.45 -2.90 27.11
C ARG A 244 -6.32 -1.66 26.90
N SER A 245 -5.75 -0.46 27.02
CA SER A 245 -6.45 0.80 26.76
C SER A 245 -6.91 0.89 25.32
N LEU A 246 -6.05 0.52 24.36
CA LEU A 246 -6.42 0.47 22.94
C LEU A 246 -7.55 -0.54 22.69
N ALA A 247 -7.45 -1.74 23.27
CA ALA A 247 -8.47 -2.77 23.08
C ALA A 247 -9.85 -2.33 23.60
N LEU A 248 -9.91 -1.69 24.77
CA LEU A 248 -11.15 -1.16 25.32
C LEU A 248 -11.70 0.01 24.51
N ALA A 249 -10.86 0.95 24.10
CA ALA A 249 -11.27 2.08 23.26
C ALA A 249 -11.82 1.60 21.91
N LEU A 250 -11.23 0.55 21.32
CA LEU A 250 -11.72 -0.06 20.08
C LEU A 250 -13.04 -0.84 20.30
N ALA A 251 -13.24 -1.47 21.45
CA ALA A 251 -14.52 -2.10 21.78
C ALA A 251 -15.67 -1.08 21.89
N GLU A 252 -15.38 0.14 22.39
CA GLU A 252 -16.33 1.24 22.43
C GLU A 252 -16.56 1.88 21.03
N SER A 253 -15.59 1.76 20.11
CA SER A 253 -15.62 2.34 18.77
C SER A 253 -15.13 1.35 17.70
N PRO A 254 -15.82 0.24 17.46
CA PRO A 254 -15.33 -0.85 16.60
C PRO A 254 -15.12 -0.42 15.13
N GLY A 255 -15.83 0.60 14.68
CA GLY A 255 -15.64 1.18 13.35
C GLY A 255 -14.25 1.78 13.14
N ALA A 256 -13.54 2.18 14.21
CA ALA A 256 -12.20 2.76 14.11
C ALA A 256 -11.15 1.73 13.64
N ALA A 257 -11.36 0.42 13.91
CA ALA A 257 -10.50 -0.65 13.45
C ALA A 257 -11.01 -1.38 12.19
N ALA A 258 -12.06 -0.85 11.55
CA ALA A 258 -12.61 -1.43 10.34
C ALA A 258 -11.61 -1.33 9.18
N LYS A 259 -11.63 -2.32 8.29
CA LYS A 259 -10.79 -2.39 7.09
C LYS A 259 -11.60 -2.02 5.87
N LEU A 260 -11.03 -1.21 4.98
CA LEU A 260 -11.61 -0.98 3.66
C LEU A 260 -11.04 -2.01 2.68
N ILE A 261 -11.90 -2.92 2.20
CA ILE A 261 -11.55 -3.96 1.23
C ILE A 261 -12.41 -3.75 -0.02
N GLY A 262 -11.82 -3.25 -1.09
CA GLY A 262 -12.56 -2.74 -2.24
C GLY A 262 -13.50 -1.61 -1.77
N ASN A 263 -14.80 -1.76 -2.03
CA ASN A 263 -15.85 -0.82 -1.62
C ASN A 263 -16.59 -1.26 -0.32
N ARG A 264 -16.02 -2.20 0.44
CA ARG A 264 -16.67 -2.74 1.64
C ARG A 264 -15.90 -2.36 2.89
N VAL A 265 -16.59 -1.86 3.89
CA VAL A 265 -16.08 -1.66 5.25
C VAL A 265 -16.30 -2.96 6.03
N VAL A 266 -15.20 -3.60 6.43
CA VAL A 266 -15.21 -4.88 7.14
C VAL A 266 -14.78 -4.67 8.58
N GLN A 267 -15.66 -4.96 9.52
CA GLN A 267 -15.37 -4.93 10.96
C GLN A 267 -14.98 -6.33 11.46
N SER A 268 -14.10 -6.37 12.45
CA SER A 268 -13.75 -7.61 13.14
C SER A 268 -14.77 -7.93 14.22
N ASN A 269 -15.03 -9.23 14.46
CA ASN A 269 -15.90 -9.69 15.51
C ASN A 269 -15.21 -9.72 16.90
N SER A 270 -13.90 -9.54 16.96
CA SER A 270 -13.07 -9.48 18.17
C SER A 270 -12.00 -8.40 18.03
N ILE A 271 -11.57 -7.85 19.16
CA ILE A 271 -10.47 -6.89 19.21
C ILE A 271 -9.17 -7.64 19.53
N ASP A 272 -8.55 -8.14 18.48
CA ASP A 272 -7.30 -8.87 18.55
C ASP A 272 -6.15 -7.88 18.33
N VAL A 273 -5.25 -7.75 19.31
CA VAL A 273 -4.20 -6.71 19.28
C VAL A 273 -2.81 -7.33 19.24
N GLY A 274 -2.02 -6.94 18.27
CA GLY A 274 -0.63 -7.34 18.10
C GLY A 274 0.31 -6.60 19.05
N ILE A 275 1.45 -7.22 19.33
CA ILE A 275 2.55 -6.67 20.11
C ILE A 275 3.78 -6.65 19.23
N ALA A 276 4.36 -5.47 18.95
CA ALA A 276 5.62 -5.40 18.25
C ALA A 276 6.77 -5.82 19.18
N VAL A 277 7.42 -6.92 18.85
CA VAL A 277 8.56 -7.50 19.60
C VAL A 277 9.78 -7.55 18.71
N GLU A 278 10.88 -6.95 19.14
CA GLU A 278 12.17 -7.05 18.47
C GLU A 278 12.71 -8.48 18.55
N ALA A 279 13.11 -9.00 17.40
CA ALA A 279 13.86 -10.25 17.24
C ALA A 279 15.15 -9.95 16.46
N GLU A 280 16.12 -10.88 16.46
CA GLU A 280 17.48 -10.67 15.94
C GLU A 280 17.54 -10.08 14.50
N ASP A 281 16.65 -10.51 13.59
CA ASP A 281 16.65 -10.05 12.18
C ASP A 281 15.45 -9.18 11.80
N GLY A 282 14.66 -8.73 12.77
CA GLY A 282 13.46 -7.94 12.46
C GLY A 282 12.47 -7.87 13.61
N ILE A 283 11.23 -7.58 13.29
CA ILE A 283 10.13 -7.45 14.25
C ILE A 283 9.15 -8.59 14.04
N MET A 284 8.79 -9.28 15.12
CA MET A 284 7.68 -10.22 15.16
C MET A 284 6.48 -9.59 15.86
N VAL A 285 5.28 -9.94 15.41
CA VAL A 285 4.06 -9.34 15.96
C VAL A 285 3.07 -10.43 16.40
N PRO A 286 3.32 -11.06 17.56
CA PRO A 286 2.33 -11.95 18.15
C PRO A 286 1.06 -11.19 18.52
N VAL A 287 -0.09 -11.88 18.43
CA VAL A 287 -1.43 -11.29 18.61
C VAL A 287 -2.11 -11.85 19.85
N ILE A 288 -2.56 -10.97 20.72
CA ILE A 288 -3.46 -11.31 21.84
C ILE A 288 -4.89 -11.27 21.32
N ARG A 289 -5.58 -12.40 21.45
CA ARG A 289 -6.97 -12.57 21.04
C ARG A 289 -7.94 -12.00 22.07
N ALA A 290 -9.02 -11.37 21.60
CA ALA A 290 -10.09 -10.81 22.42
C ALA A 290 -9.55 -10.01 23.62
N ALA A 291 -8.60 -9.11 23.33
CA ALA A 291 -7.91 -8.32 24.35
C ALA A 291 -8.87 -7.44 25.18
N GLU A 292 -10.01 -7.07 24.61
CA GLU A 292 -11.08 -6.30 25.27
C GLU A 292 -11.86 -7.10 26.32
N LYS A 293 -11.79 -8.45 26.29
CA LYS A 293 -12.51 -9.33 27.21
C LYS A 293 -11.64 -9.91 28.33
N THR A 294 -10.32 -9.76 28.17
CA THR A 294 -9.36 -10.39 29.09
C THR A 294 -8.92 -9.40 30.17
N SER A 295 -8.89 -9.79 31.43
CA SER A 295 -8.43 -8.94 32.53
C SER A 295 -6.96 -8.53 32.37
N LEU A 296 -6.55 -7.41 32.96
CA LEU A 296 -5.15 -6.98 32.90
C LEU A 296 -4.19 -7.99 33.58
N ALA A 297 -4.66 -8.71 34.61
CA ALA A 297 -3.90 -9.76 35.28
C ALA A 297 -3.60 -10.95 34.34
N ASP A 298 -4.66 -11.48 33.68
CA ASP A 298 -4.52 -12.59 32.72
C ASP A 298 -3.72 -12.18 31.49
N LEU A 299 -3.92 -10.93 31.01
CA LEU A 299 -3.13 -10.36 29.93
C LEU A 299 -1.63 -10.30 30.30
N THR A 300 -1.28 -10.02 31.55
CA THR A 300 0.12 -9.92 31.96
C THR A 300 0.88 -11.23 31.76
N THR A 301 0.25 -12.36 32.10
CA THR A 301 0.83 -13.69 31.89
C THR A 301 1.00 -14.00 30.41
N LYS A 302 -0.08 -13.85 29.62
CA LYS A 302 -0.08 -14.08 28.17
C LYS A 302 0.93 -13.17 27.43
N TYR A 303 0.99 -11.91 27.81
CA TYR A 303 1.89 -10.93 27.22
C TYR A 303 3.35 -11.34 27.41
N ARG A 304 3.74 -11.77 28.63
CA ARG A 304 5.10 -12.23 28.91
C ARG A 304 5.47 -13.47 28.12
N GLU A 305 4.56 -14.47 28.10
CA GLU A 305 4.74 -15.70 27.33
C GLU A 305 4.96 -15.40 25.84
N LEU A 306 4.10 -14.57 25.25
CA LEU A 306 4.21 -14.22 23.82
C LEU A 306 5.49 -13.46 23.49
N ILE A 307 5.93 -12.54 24.35
CA ILE A 307 7.22 -11.84 24.16
C ILE A 307 8.38 -12.83 24.20
N GLU A 308 8.37 -13.76 25.14
CA GLU A 308 9.45 -14.75 25.28
C GLU A 308 9.48 -15.68 24.06
N LEU A 309 8.32 -16.20 23.62
CA LEU A 309 8.21 -17.00 22.41
C LEU A 309 8.68 -16.23 21.16
N ALA A 310 8.35 -14.92 21.07
CA ALA A 310 8.79 -14.09 19.95
C ALA A 310 10.31 -13.92 19.92
N ARG A 311 10.94 -13.63 21.08
CA ARG A 311 12.39 -13.53 21.20
C ARG A 311 13.11 -14.82 20.84
N GLN A 312 12.51 -15.97 21.19
CA GLN A 312 13.00 -17.30 20.84
C GLN A 312 12.65 -17.73 19.41
N ARG A 313 11.98 -16.89 18.62
CA ARG A 313 11.49 -17.21 17.26
C ARG A 313 10.56 -18.44 17.19
N ARG A 314 9.83 -18.70 18.26
CA ARG A 314 8.91 -19.85 18.40
C ARG A 314 7.45 -19.48 18.19
N ILE A 315 7.18 -18.30 17.62
CA ILE A 315 5.83 -17.85 17.28
C ILE A 315 5.39 -18.54 15.99
N SER A 316 4.27 -19.26 16.04
CA SER A 316 3.65 -19.85 14.85
C SER A 316 2.96 -18.78 13.99
N PRO A 317 2.74 -19.03 12.69
CA PRO A 317 1.99 -18.11 11.82
C PRO A 317 0.60 -17.75 12.36
N ASP A 318 -0.11 -18.71 12.97
CA ASP A 318 -1.44 -18.48 13.54
C ASP A 318 -1.43 -17.51 14.74
N MET A 319 -0.31 -17.43 15.46
CA MET A 319 -0.13 -16.48 16.55
C MET A 319 0.15 -15.05 16.06
N GLN A 320 0.47 -14.85 14.78
CA GLN A 320 0.81 -13.56 14.18
C GLN A 320 -0.29 -12.99 13.28
N ALA A 321 -1.25 -13.81 12.85
CA ALA A 321 -2.29 -13.41 11.90
C ALA A 321 -3.52 -12.80 12.58
N GLY A 322 -4.25 -11.95 11.87
CA GLY A 322 -5.62 -11.57 12.19
C GLY A 322 -5.79 -10.44 13.22
N GLY A 323 -4.75 -9.75 13.62
CA GLY A 323 -4.87 -8.56 14.48
C GLY A 323 -5.62 -7.41 13.78
N VAL A 324 -6.34 -6.59 14.56
CA VAL A 324 -6.99 -5.36 14.06
C VAL A 324 -6.08 -4.15 14.22
N ALA A 325 -5.20 -4.19 15.21
CA ALA A 325 -4.23 -3.15 15.54
C ALA A 325 -2.97 -3.77 16.16
N THR A 326 -1.89 -3.00 16.22
CA THR A 326 -0.66 -3.37 16.94
C THR A 326 -0.27 -2.29 17.92
N VAL A 327 0.36 -2.67 19.04
CA VAL A 327 1.05 -1.75 19.96
C VAL A 327 2.56 -1.93 19.84
N SER A 328 3.25 -0.83 19.63
CA SER A 328 4.72 -0.77 19.60
C SER A 328 5.21 0.13 20.74
N ASN A 329 6.04 -0.42 21.63
CA ASN A 329 6.68 0.34 22.69
C ASN A 329 8.14 0.62 22.34
N PHE A 330 8.40 1.69 21.60
CA PHE A 330 9.75 2.11 21.24
C PHE A 330 10.42 2.92 22.35
N GLY A 331 9.69 3.27 23.41
CA GLY A 331 10.25 3.86 24.62
C GLY A 331 11.26 2.97 25.33
N THR A 332 11.23 1.66 25.12
CA THR A 332 12.26 0.71 25.61
C THR A 332 13.65 0.98 25.02
N PHE A 333 13.72 1.64 23.85
CA PHE A 333 14.95 2.09 23.21
C PHE A 333 15.32 3.55 23.55
N GLY A 334 14.58 4.18 24.46
CA GLY A 334 14.76 5.60 24.79
C GLY A 334 14.17 6.57 23.76
N MET A 335 13.45 6.09 22.75
CA MET A 335 12.84 6.94 21.72
C MET A 335 11.56 7.58 22.27
N GLU A 336 11.43 8.89 22.09
CA GLU A 336 10.27 9.63 22.60
C GLU A 336 9.08 9.61 21.66
N TRP A 337 9.34 9.62 20.34
CA TRP A 337 8.32 9.75 19.32
C TRP A 337 8.69 8.97 18.06
N GLY A 338 7.68 8.53 17.32
CA GLY A 338 7.87 7.82 16.05
C GLY A 338 6.57 7.73 15.24
N THR A 339 6.71 7.43 13.96
CA THR A 339 5.60 7.16 13.02
C THR A 339 5.61 5.69 12.61
N PRO A 340 5.11 4.78 13.46
CA PRO A 340 5.11 3.37 13.13
C PRO A 340 4.13 3.08 11.97
N ILE A 341 4.47 2.09 11.15
CA ILE A 341 3.67 1.70 9.98
C ILE A 341 2.80 0.49 10.35
N PRO A 342 1.46 0.59 10.27
CA PRO A 342 0.57 -0.55 10.51
C PRO A 342 0.85 -1.70 9.54
N LEU A 343 0.68 -2.95 9.98
CA LEU A 343 0.81 -4.12 9.11
C LEU A 343 -0.23 -4.09 7.97
N PRO A 344 0.01 -4.79 6.84
CA PRO A 344 -0.87 -4.75 5.67
C PRO A 344 -2.32 -5.15 5.95
N ASP A 345 -2.52 -6.04 6.90
CA ASP A 345 -3.82 -6.56 7.33
C ASP A 345 -4.42 -5.80 8.52
N GLN A 346 -3.78 -4.74 9.01
CA GLN A 346 -4.20 -3.93 10.14
C GLN A 346 -4.46 -2.48 9.75
N THR A 347 -5.41 -1.84 10.42
CA THR A 347 -5.79 -0.44 10.17
C THR A 347 -4.99 0.54 11.02
N LEU A 348 -4.58 0.11 12.22
CA LEU A 348 -4.03 0.97 13.27
C LEU A 348 -2.73 0.42 13.84
N LEU A 349 -1.84 1.34 14.25
CA LEU A 349 -0.70 1.04 15.12
C LEU A 349 -0.52 2.14 16.17
N LEU A 350 -0.59 1.73 17.45
CA LEU A 350 -0.36 2.62 18.58
C LEU A 350 1.11 2.54 18.99
N GLY A 351 1.79 3.68 19.02
CA GLY A 351 3.17 3.81 19.46
C GLY A 351 3.25 4.44 20.85
N LEU A 352 4.09 3.88 21.73
CA LEU A 352 4.37 4.44 23.04
C LEU A 352 5.85 4.81 23.16
N GLY A 353 6.12 6.08 23.43
CA GLY A 353 7.45 6.61 23.64
C GLY A 353 7.99 6.42 25.04
N ALA A 354 9.25 6.83 25.25
CA ALA A 354 9.90 6.81 26.55
C ALA A 354 9.26 7.83 27.51
N GLY A 355 8.97 7.38 28.73
CA GLY A 355 8.54 8.28 29.79
C GLY A 355 9.71 9.10 30.34
N LYS A 356 9.53 10.41 30.45
CA LYS A 356 10.51 11.32 31.07
C LYS A 356 9.86 12.24 32.08
N LYS A 357 10.62 12.68 33.05
CA LYS A 357 10.15 13.70 34.01
C LYS A 357 10.14 15.06 33.33
N VAL A 358 8.97 15.71 33.37
CA VAL A 358 8.75 17.06 32.84
C VAL A 358 8.15 17.96 33.93
N PRO A 359 8.42 19.26 33.94
CA PRO A 359 7.69 20.19 34.79
C PRO A 359 6.28 20.36 34.23
N PHE A 360 5.27 20.12 35.06
CA PHE A 360 3.87 20.30 34.74
C PHE A 360 3.27 21.35 35.65
N TRP A 361 2.58 22.34 35.07
CA TRP A 361 1.91 23.35 35.85
C TRP A 361 0.65 22.79 36.52
N ASN A 362 0.58 22.83 37.84
CA ASN A 362 -0.59 22.40 38.58
C ASN A 362 -1.44 23.64 38.90
N GLU A 363 -2.61 23.74 38.29
CA GLU A 363 -3.54 24.87 38.46
C GLU A 363 -4.07 25.01 39.89
N GLU A 364 -4.26 23.91 40.63
CA GLU A 364 -4.80 23.93 41.99
C GLU A 364 -3.76 24.43 43.00
N LYS A 365 -2.49 24.06 42.81
CA LYS A 365 -1.40 24.40 43.70
C LYS A 365 -0.63 25.65 43.30
N HIS A 366 -0.88 26.15 42.08
CA HIS A 366 -0.15 27.25 41.46
C HIS A 366 1.40 27.05 41.50
N GLU A 367 1.85 25.82 41.21
CA GLU A 367 3.25 25.44 41.18
C GLU A 367 3.58 24.44 40.07
N PHE A 368 4.86 24.39 39.67
CA PHE A 368 5.35 23.30 38.81
C PHE A 368 5.60 22.04 39.63
N ILE A 369 4.96 20.94 39.23
CA ILE A 369 5.19 19.63 39.81
C ILE A 369 5.87 18.70 38.79
N PRO A 370 6.75 17.77 39.21
CA PRO A 370 7.31 16.79 38.32
C PRO A 370 6.22 15.77 37.91
N ARG A 371 6.06 15.55 36.60
CA ARG A 371 5.16 14.56 36.03
C ARG A 371 5.92 13.63 35.08
N THR A 372 5.68 12.33 35.13
CA THR A 372 6.22 11.41 34.12
C THR A 372 5.32 11.42 32.88
N GLU A 373 5.84 11.97 31.80
CA GLU A 373 5.10 12.12 30.54
C GLU A 373 5.77 11.30 29.44
N ALA A 374 4.96 10.65 28.61
CA ALA A 374 5.40 10.00 27.38
C ALA A 374 4.59 10.54 26.19
N GLN A 375 5.20 10.46 25.02
CA GLN A 375 4.45 10.68 23.78
C GLN A 375 3.77 9.38 23.35
N ILE A 376 2.52 9.48 22.98
CA ILE A 376 1.74 8.38 22.40
C ILE A 376 1.30 8.77 21.00
N THR A 377 1.50 7.87 20.03
CA THR A 377 1.20 8.11 18.62
C THR A 377 0.23 7.06 18.10
N LEU A 378 -0.66 7.45 17.20
CA LEU A 378 -1.56 6.55 16.49
C LEU A 378 -1.37 6.74 15.00
N SER A 379 -0.79 5.72 14.35
CA SER A 379 -0.72 5.65 12.90
C SER A 379 -1.92 4.86 12.38
N PHE A 380 -2.52 5.30 11.28
CA PHE A 380 -3.76 4.73 10.77
C PHE A 380 -3.89 4.84 9.24
N ASP A 381 -4.68 3.94 8.67
CA ASP A 381 -5.10 3.97 7.27
C ASP A 381 -6.19 5.02 7.08
N HIS A 382 -5.84 6.14 6.44
CA HIS A 382 -6.75 7.30 6.28
C HIS A 382 -7.96 7.02 5.37
N ARG A 383 -8.00 5.86 4.72
CA ARG A 383 -9.17 5.40 3.95
C ARG A 383 -10.25 4.83 4.88
N SER A 384 -9.86 4.31 6.04
CA SER A 384 -10.75 3.63 6.99
C SER A 384 -11.22 4.56 8.11
N ILE A 385 -10.37 5.47 8.55
CA ILE A 385 -10.65 6.43 9.63
C ILE A 385 -10.07 7.80 9.28
N ASP A 386 -10.79 8.85 9.57
CA ASP A 386 -10.34 10.24 9.42
C ASP A 386 -9.59 10.75 10.65
N GLY A 387 -8.98 11.94 10.53
CA GLY A 387 -8.23 12.55 11.62
C GLY A 387 -9.08 12.83 12.86
N GLY A 388 -10.37 13.17 12.70
CA GLY A 388 -11.28 13.40 13.81
C GLY A 388 -11.63 12.10 14.55
N GLY A 389 -11.89 11.02 13.83
CA GLY A 389 -12.11 9.69 14.39
C GLY A 389 -10.88 9.15 15.13
N ALA A 390 -9.70 9.28 14.50
CA ALA A 390 -8.42 8.89 15.08
C ALA A 390 -8.11 9.71 16.36
N GLY A 391 -8.39 11.01 16.34
CA GLY A 391 -8.22 11.90 17.50
C GLY A 391 -9.10 11.50 18.69
N ARG A 392 -10.37 11.21 18.45
CA ARG A 392 -11.29 10.72 19.50
C ARG A 392 -10.83 9.37 20.08
N LEU A 393 -10.39 8.45 19.22
CA LEU A 393 -9.86 7.16 19.67
C LEU A 393 -8.60 7.35 20.53
N LEU A 394 -7.62 8.15 20.07
CA LEU A 394 -6.39 8.40 20.81
C LEU A 394 -6.66 9.08 22.16
N LYS A 395 -7.57 10.07 22.17
CA LYS A 395 -8.01 10.72 23.42
C LYS A 395 -8.60 9.69 24.39
N ARG A 396 -9.42 8.78 23.92
CA ARG A 396 -10.01 7.73 24.76
C ARG A 396 -8.96 6.77 25.32
N VAL A 397 -7.96 6.40 24.51
CA VAL A 397 -6.82 5.58 24.98
C VAL A 397 -6.06 6.30 26.09
N ILE A 398 -5.80 7.61 25.96
CA ILE A 398 -5.12 8.44 26.97
C ILE A 398 -5.93 8.49 28.27
N GLU A 399 -7.24 8.75 28.19
CA GLU A 399 -8.13 8.75 29.37
C GLU A 399 -8.09 7.42 30.14
N LEU A 400 -8.05 6.29 29.44
CA LEU A 400 -7.95 4.97 30.03
C LEU A 400 -6.58 4.74 30.69
N LEU A 401 -5.48 5.18 30.04
CA LEU A 401 -4.13 5.12 30.63
C LEU A 401 -4.01 5.96 31.90
N GLU A 402 -4.62 7.13 31.92
CA GLU A 402 -4.63 8.02 33.09
C GLU A 402 -5.58 7.57 34.20
N THR A 403 -6.45 6.59 33.91
CA THR A 403 -7.37 5.96 34.88
C THR A 403 -7.23 4.44 34.92
N PRO A 404 -6.06 3.88 35.29
CA PRO A 404 -5.75 2.45 35.12
C PRO A 404 -6.63 1.51 35.96
N LYS A 405 -7.38 2.02 36.94
CA LYS A 405 -8.38 1.26 37.68
C LYS A 405 -9.54 0.75 36.81
N LYS A 406 -9.70 1.30 35.62
CA LYS A 406 -10.72 0.87 34.63
C LYS A 406 -10.22 -0.23 33.69
N LEU A 407 -8.95 -0.62 33.78
CA LEU A 407 -8.30 -1.61 32.92
C LEU A 407 -8.31 -3.03 33.59
#